data_3e5e2030dcf5248f02dd3b89debc8583
#
_entry.id   3e5e2030dcf5248f02dd3b89debc8583
#
_cell.length_a   1.000
_cell.length_b   1.000
_cell.length_c   1.000
_cell.angle_alpha   90.00
_cell.angle_beta   90.00
_cell.angle_gamma   90.00
#
_symmetry.space_group_name_H-M   'P 1'
#
loop_
_entity.id
_entity.type
_entity.pdbx_description
1 polymer ?
#
loop_
_entity_poly.entity_id
_entity_poly.type
_entity_poly.pdbx_seq_one_letter_code
_entity_poly.pdbx_strand_id
1 'polypeptide(L)'
;MVKIIHYVVLGVIALGAVYYVWTKPPTINPMIDRRGADALAMVQTHRAVGYPTILQAMTEHVRSMKDRGLNARLGEWRVNQMDGDIYEVRIQLRDRGVNGQWFEREFIWHANLSLKRVNAASLPADGITPKLEETDQPPPAPKPNILGPA
;
A
#
# COMPACT_ATOMS: atom_id res chain seq x y z
N MET A 1 -31.54 32.56 -26.78
CA MET A 1 -30.97 32.42 -25.40
C MET A 1 -30.64 30.99 -25.05
N VAL A 2 -31.48 29.99 -25.29
CA VAL A 2 -31.22 28.57 -24.90
C VAL A 2 -29.92 27.99 -25.49
N LYS A 3 -29.58 28.29 -26.75
CA LYS A 3 -28.36 27.78 -27.40
C LYS A 3 -27.07 28.26 -26.74
N ILE A 4 -27.03 29.51 -26.25
CA ILE A 4 -25.86 30.09 -25.60
C ILE A 4 -25.60 29.39 -24.25
N ILE A 5 -26.65 29.11 -23.49
CA ILE A 5 -26.58 28.40 -22.21
C ILE A 5 -25.97 26.99 -22.40
N HIS A 6 -26.39 26.28 -23.46
CA HIS A 6 -25.81 24.96 -23.77
C HIS A 6 -24.32 24.99 -24.04
N TYR A 7 -23.84 25.97 -24.80
CA TYR A 7 -22.41 26.09 -25.09
C TYR A 7 -21.59 26.47 -23.84
N VAL A 8 -22.14 27.31 -22.95
CA VAL A 8 -21.50 27.66 -21.69
C VAL A 8 -21.39 26.45 -20.77
N VAL A 9 -22.46 25.67 -20.64
CA VAL A 9 -22.46 24.43 -19.82
C VAL A 9 -21.46 23.41 -20.38
N LEU A 10 -21.44 23.20 -21.70
CA LEU A 10 -20.46 22.29 -22.34
C LEU A 10 -19.02 22.77 -22.12
N GLY A 11 -18.76 24.08 -22.18
CA GLY A 11 -17.44 24.65 -21.91
C GLY A 11 -17.00 24.43 -20.47
N VAL A 12 -17.87 24.59 -19.49
CA VAL A 12 -17.57 24.34 -18.06
C VAL A 12 -17.27 22.86 -17.80
N ILE A 13 -18.07 21.96 -18.42
CA ILE A 13 -17.84 20.51 -18.30
C ILE A 13 -16.49 20.12 -18.92
N ALA A 14 -16.17 20.63 -20.10
CA ALA A 14 -14.90 20.35 -20.77
C ALA A 14 -13.69 20.85 -19.97
N LEU A 15 -13.77 22.08 -19.44
CA LEU A 15 -12.72 22.64 -18.56
C LEU A 15 -12.57 21.84 -17.26
N GLY A 16 -13.67 21.43 -16.65
CA GLY A 16 -13.66 20.58 -15.46
C GLY A 16 -13.03 19.19 -15.75
N ALA A 17 -13.33 18.59 -16.90
CA ALA A 17 -12.73 17.33 -17.30
C ALA A 17 -11.21 17.44 -17.55
N VAL A 18 -10.77 18.50 -18.22
CA VAL A 18 -9.34 18.78 -18.45
C VAL A 18 -8.61 19.00 -17.12
N TYR A 19 -9.20 19.81 -16.24
CA TYR A 19 -8.64 20.06 -14.90
C TYR A 19 -8.54 18.76 -14.09
N TYR A 20 -9.58 17.92 -14.13
CA TYR A 20 -9.61 16.65 -13.43
C TYR A 20 -8.54 15.67 -13.94
N VAL A 21 -8.32 15.58 -15.25
CA VAL A 21 -7.27 14.73 -15.84
C VAL A 21 -5.87 15.26 -15.49
N TRP A 22 -5.70 16.59 -15.44
CA TRP A 22 -4.43 17.22 -15.13
C TRP A 22 -4.03 17.09 -13.64
N THR A 23 -5.00 17.07 -12.74
CA THR A 23 -4.75 16.99 -11.29
C THR A 23 -4.66 15.55 -10.77
N LYS A 24 -5.09 14.55 -11.56
CA LYS A 24 -4.88 13.15 -11.18
C LYS A 24 -3.47 12.74 -11.54
N PRO A 25 -2.66 12.29 -10.54
CA PRO A 25 -1.40 11.63 -10.86
C PRO A 25 -1.69 10.42 -11.76
N PRO A 26 -0.89 10.21 -12.82
CA PRO A 26 -1.07 9.07 -13.70
C PRO A 26 -0.97 7.78 -12.86
N THR A 27 -2.04 7.02 -12.78
CA THR A 27 -2.00 5.67 -12.22
C THR A 27 -1.17 4.82 -13.18
N ILE A 28 0.03 4.48 -12.77
CA ILE A 28 0.92 3.63 -13.54
C ILE A 28 0.29 2.24 -13.57
N ASN A 29 -0.01 1.77 -14.77
CA ASN A 29 -0.41 0.38 -14.96
C ASN A 29 0.86 -0.47 -14.80
N PRO A 30 1.00 -1.32 -13.76
CA PRO A 30 2.21 -2.13 -13.52
C PRO A 30 2.50 -3.10 -14.67
N MET A 31 1.52 -3.38 -15.54
CA MET A 31 1.71 -4.19 -16.75
C MET A 31 2.46 -3.44 -17.87
N ILE A 32 2.48 -2.12 -17.83
CA ILE A 32 3.13 -1.26 -18.85
C ILE A 32 4.46 -0.72 -18.32
N ASP A 33 4.53 -0.40 -17.02
CA ASP A 33 5.75 0.10 -16.38
C ASP A 33 6.45 -1.00 -15.58
N ARG A 34 7.57 -1.47 -16.10
CA ARG A 34 8.41 -2.49 -15.45
C ARG A 34 8.87 -2.07 -14.04
N ARG A 35 9.26 -0.80 -13.87
CA ARG A 35 9.71 -0.30 -12.57
C ARG A 35 8.56 -0.23 -11.56
N GLY A 36 7.37 0.16 -11.98
CA GLY A 36 6.18 0.11 -11.14
C GLY A 36 5.83 -1.33 -10.73
N ALA A 37 5.98 -2.30 -11.65
CA ALA A 37 5.82 -3.72 -11.35
C ALA A 37 6.86 -4.23 -10.34
N ASP A 38 8.12 -3.81 -10.47
CA ASP A 38 9.20 -4.17 -9.53
C ASP A 38 8.92 -3.59 -8.13
N ALA A 39 8.44 -2.34 -8.05
CA ALA A 39 8.05 -1.71 -6.78
C ALA A 39 6.88 -2.44 -6.11
N LEU A 40 5.87 -2.82 -6.89
CA LEU A 40 4.74 -3.61 -6.41
C LEU A 40 5.19 -4.96 -5.86
N ALA A 41 6.00 -5.69 -6.64
CA ALA A 41 6.54 -6.98 -6.25
C ALA A 41 7.37 -6.86 -4.96
N MET A 42 8.20 -5.82 -4.84
CA MET A 42 9.02 -5.56 -3.67
C MET A 42 8.17 -5.37 -2.41
N VAL A 43 7.06 -4.60 -2.48
CA VAL A 43 6.14 -4.43 -1.34
C VAL A 43 5.40 -5.73 -1.04
N GLN A 44 4.85 -6.39 -2.05
CA GLN A 44 4.08 -7.62 -1.86
C GLN A 44 4.90 -8.75 -1.23
N THR A 45 6.18 -8.87 -1.59
CA THR A 45 7.10 -9.89 -1.08
C THR A 45 7.85 -9.46 0.17
N HIS A 46 7.72 -8.19 0.58
CA HIS A 46 8.36 -7.70 1.81
C HIS A 46 7.79 -8.43 3.03
N ARG A 47 8.68 -8.70 4.01
CA ARG A 47 8.28 -9.37 5.26
C ARG A 47 7.22 -8.55 6.00
N ALA A 48 6.24 -9.23 6.58
CA ALA A 48 5.22 -8.64 7.42
C ALA A 48 5.34 -9.17 8.86
N VAL A 49 4.79 -8.41 9.81
CA VAL A 49 4.71 -8.84 11.21
C VAL A 49 3.83 -10.09 11.31
N GLY A 50 4.40 -11.20 11.78
CA GLY A 50 3.69 -12.47 11.94
C GLY A 50 3.42 -13.25 10.65
N TYR A 51 3.84 -12.73 9.48
CA TYR A 51 3.65 -13.39 8.19
C TYR A 51 4.90 -13.29 7.31
N PRO A 52 5.13 -14.27 6.42
CA PRO A 52 6.27 -14.24 5.51
C PRO A 52 6.27 -13.03 4.58
N THR A 53 5.08 -12.58 4.12
CA THR A 53 4.96 -11.46 3.18
C THR A 53 3.76 -10.57 3.50
N ILE A 54 3.84 -9.29 3.06
CA ILE A 54 2.72 -8.33 3.18
C ILE A 54 1.49 -8.85 2.42
N LEU A 55 1.68 -9.44 1.24
CA LEU A 55 0.56 -10.01 0.48
C LEU A 55 -0.19 -11.09 1.27
N GLN A 56 0.54 -11.99 1.94
CA GLN A 56 -0.07 -13.01 2.79
C GLN A 56 -0.75 -12.40 4.00
N ALA A 57 -0.11 -11.45 4.69
CA ALA A 57 -0.71 -10.75 5.82
C ALA A 57 -2.06 -10.11 5.46
N MET A 58 -2.12 -9.41 4.31
CA MET A 58 -3.35 -8.79 3.83
C MET A 58 -4.43 -9.81 3.48
N THR A 59 -4.05 -10.92 2.84
CA THR A 59 -4.97 -11.99 2.45
C THR A 59 -5.56 -12.69 3.69
N GLU A 60 -4.72 -13.05 4.66
CA GLU A 60 -5.16 -13.70 5.90
C GLU A 60 -5.97 -12.74 6.80
N HIS A 61 -5.65 -11.45 6.78
CA HIS A 61 -6.45 -10.44 7.48
C HIS A 61 -7.90 -10.42 6.96
N VAL A 62 -8.09 -10.40 5.63
CA VAL A 62 -9.43 -10.45 5.02
C VAL A 62 -10.12 -11.78 5.33
N ARG A 63 -9.40 -12.89 5.27
CA ARG A 63 -9.93 -14.21 5.61
C ARG A 63 -10.44 -14.26 7.05
N SER A 64 -9.61 -13.85 8.00
CA SER A 64 -9.97 -13.78 9.41
C SER A 64 -11.20 -12.89 9.66
N MET A 65 -11.36 -11.78 8.93
CA MET A 65 -12.55 -10.94 9.02
C MET A 65 -13.80 -11.68 8.51
N LYS A 66 -13.69 -12.38 7.38
CA LYS A 66 -14.79 -13.17 6.80
C LYS A 66 -15.21 -14.32 7.73
N ASP A 67 -14.25 -15.01 8.33
CA ASP A 67 -14.49 -16.11 9.28
C ASP A 67 -15.25 -15.64 10.53
N ARG A 68 -15.07 -14.36 10.89
CA ARG A 68 -15.86 -13.68 11.95
C ARG A 68 -17.21 -13.13 11.49
N GLY A 69 -17.62 -13.43 10.26
CA GLY A 69 -18.88 -12.97 9.68
C GLY A 69 -18.87 -11.51 9.20
N LEU A 70 -17.70 -10.87 9.15
CA LEU A 70 -17.55 -9.52 8.62
C LEU A 70 -17.39 -9.55 7.11
N ASN A 71 -18.04 -8.61 6.41
CA ASN A 71 -17.91 -8.50 4.97
C ASN A 71 -16.69 -7.65 4.62
N ALA A 72 -15.55 -8.29 4.38
CA ALA A 72 -14.29 -7.62 4.06
C ALA A 72 -13.84 -7.91 2.63
N ARG A 73 -13.29 -6.89 1.95
CA ARG A 73 -12.75 -6.98 0.59
C ARG A 73 -11.47 -6.18 0.45
N LEU A 74 -10.48 -6.74 -0.24
CA LEU A 74 -9.34 -5.99 -0.72
C LEU A 74 -9.68 -5.35 -2.06
N GLY A 75 -9.27 -4.11 -2.21
CA GLY A 75 -9.27 -3.41 -3.48
C GLY A 75 -8.09 -3.83 -4.37
N GLU A 76 -7.91 -3.10 -5.45
CA GLU A 76 -6.79 -3.30 -6.36
C GLU A 76 -5.53 -2.62 -5.81
N TRP A 77 -4.38 -3.24 -6.07
CA TRP A 77 -3.09 -2.63 -5.82
C TRP A 77 -2.86 -1.48 -6.80
N ARG A 78 -2.45 -0.36 -6.29
CA ARG A 78 -2.13 0.83 -7.09
C ARG A 78 -0.70 1.24 -6.83
N VAL A 79 -0.03 1.63 -7.91
CA VAL A 79 1.36 2.08 -7.87
C VAL A 79 1.43 3.46 -8.51
N ASN A 80 2.05 4.41 -7.81
CA ASN A 80 2.29 5.75 -8.32
C ASN A 80 3.78 6.05 -8.17
N GLN A 81 4.42 6.51 -9.22
CA GLN A 81 5.77 7.04 -9.11
C GLN A 81 5.72 8.40 -8.39
N MET A 82 6.56 8.59 -7.39
CA MET A 82 6.69 9.84 -6.66
C MET A 82 7.85 10.67 -7.22
N ASP A 83 9.06 10.33 -6.84
CA ASP A 83 10.27 11.03 -7.25
C ASP A 83 11.39 10.01 -7.50
N GLY A 84 12.06 10.13 -8.64
CA GLY A 84 13.15 9.25 -9.03
C GLY A 84 12.77 7.76 -8.99
N ASP A 85 13.43 7.02 -8.10
CA ASP A 85 13.22 5.58 -7.89
C ASP A 85 12.30 5.27 -6.71
N ILE A 86 11.55 6.27 -6.22
CA ILE A 86 10.59 6.10 -5.14
C ILE A 86 9.18 5.94 -5.71
N TYR A 87 8.51 4.87 -5.31
CA TYR A 87 7.16 4.52 -5.71
C TYR A 87 6.26 4.41 -4.49
N GLU A 88 5.08 5.00 -4.59
CA GLU A 88 4.01 4.79 -3.63
C GLU A 88 3.18 3.59 -4.07
N VAL A 89 3.08 2.59 -3.21
CA VAL A 89 2.26 1.39 -3.40
C VAL A 89 1.14 1.42 -2.39
N ARG A 90 -0.11 1.34 -2.85
CA ARG A 90 -1.30 1.40 -1.99
C ARG A 90 -2.28 0.30 -2.28
N ILE A 91 -3.02 -0.10 -1.25
CA ILE A 91 -4.17 -0.98 -1.35
C ILE A 91 -5.23 -0.53 -0.35
N GLN A 92 -6.49 -0.61 -0.76
CA GLN A 92 -7.64 -0.32 0.10
C GLN A 92 -8.25 -1.60 0.65
N LEU A 93 -8.54 -1.59 1.94
CA LEU A 93 -9.37 -2.60 2.58
C LEU A 93 -10.71 -1.96 2.92
N ARG A 94 -11.78 -2.54 2.39
CA ARG A 94 -13.16 -2.19 2.75
C ARG A 94 -13.74 -3.26 3.63
N ASP A 95 -14.23 -2.87 4.79
CA ASP A 95 -14.95 -3.76 5.69
C ASP A 95 -16.28 -3.16 6.13
N ARG A 96 -17.23 -4.03 6.41
CA ARG A 96 -18.53 -3.63 6.91
C ARG A 96 -18.56 -3.86 8.41
N GLY A 97 -18.69 -2.78 9.17
CA GLY A 97 -18.83 -2.84 10.62
C GLY A 97 -20.15 -3.50 11.05
N VAL A 98 -20.24 -3.80 12.34
CA VAL A 98 -21.42 -4.44 12.96
C VAL A 98 -22.70 -3.63 12.71
N ASN A 99 -22.59 -2.31 12.65
CA ASN A 99 -23.72 -1.39 12.40
C ASN A 99 -24.07 -1.24 10.90
N GLY A 100 -23.49 -2.06 10.02
CA GLY A 100 -23.75 -2.00 8.59
C GLY A 100 -23.04 -0.87 7.85
N GLN A 101 -22.28 -0.03 8.52
CA GLN A 101 -21.48 1.03 7.91
C GLN A 101 -20.23 0.46 7.24
N TRP A 102 -19.83 1.05 6.11
CA TRP A 102 -18.60 0.71 5.44
C TRP A 102 -17.46 1.52 6.02
N PHE A 103 -16.38 0.85 6.34
CA PHE A 103 -15.09 1.44 6.71
C PHE A 103 -14.09 1.17 5.59
N GLU A 104 -13.32 2.20 5.25
CA GLU A 104 -12.23 2.10 4.29
C GLU A 104 -10.92 2.39 5.03
N ARG A 105 -9.97 1.46 4.91
CA ARG A 105 -8.61 1.63 5.40
C ARG A 105 -7.66 1.56 4.24
N GLU A 106 -6.79 2.54 4.13
CA GLU A 106 -5.79 2.60 3.09
C GLU A 106 -4.42 2.25 3.67
N PHE A 107 -3.79 1.26 3.09
CA PHE A 107 -2.45 0.84 3.39
C PHE A 107 -1.53 1.41 2.32
N ILE A 108 -0.53 2.18 2.74
CA ILE A 108 0.38 2.89 1.85
C ILE A 108 1.81 2.57 2.25
N TRP A 109 2.63 2.21 1.27
CA TRP A 109 4.06 2.00 1.42
C TRP A 109 4.83 2.83 0.40
N HIS A 110 6.01 3.27 0.78
CA HIS A 110 6.99 3.83 -0.13
C HIS A 110 8.08 2.79 -0.41
N ALA A 111 8.19 2.40 -1.66
CA ALA A 111 9.21 1.49 -2.16
C ALA A 111 10.31 2.28 -2.85
N ASN A 112 11.53 2.21 -2.33
CA ASN A 112 12.71 2.77 -2.97
C ASN A 112 13.48 1.65 -3.69
N LEU A 113 13.44 1.65 -5.02
CA LEU A 113 14.04 0.60 -5.84
C LEU A 113 15.56 0.60 -5.80
N SER A 114 16.18 1.79 -5.74
CA SER A 114 17.64 1.93 -5.66
C SER A 114 18.19 1.41 -4.34
N LEU A 115 17.53 1.73 -3.22
CA LEU A 115 17.94 1.33 -1.88
C LEU A 115 17.39 -0.04 -1.47
N LYS A 116 16.51 -0.63 -2.27
CA LYS A 116 15.76 -1.87 -1.97
C LYS A 116 15.07 -1.82 -0.60
N ARG A 117 14.45 -0.69 -0.29
CA ARG A 117 13.79 -0.44 1.00
C ARG A 117 12.29 -0.24 0.81
N VAL A 118 11.51 -0.78 1.76
CA VAL A 118 10.07 -0.57 1.87
C VAL A 118 9.79 0.08 3.22
N ASN A 119 9.15 1.24 3.19
CA ASN A 119 8.76 1.96 4.39
C ASN A 119 7.23 2.09 4.43
N ALA A 120 6.63 1.86 5.58
CA ALA A 120 5.22 2.17 5.78
C ALA A 120 5.00 3.69 5.74
N ALA A 121 3.97 4.13 5.01
CA ALA A 121 3.59 5.53 4.86
C ALA A 121 2.20 5.84 5.42
N SER A 122 1.48 4.81 5.92
CA SER A 122 0.22 4.99 6.64
C SER A 122 0.23 4.19 7.93
N LEU A 123 -0.57 4.62 8.94
CA LEU A 123 -0.70 3.91 10.22
C LEU A 123 -1.12 2.45 10.06
N PRO A 124 -2.09 2.08 9.18
CA PRO A 124 -2.42 0.68 8.96
C PRO A 124 -1.25 -0.12 8.39
N ALA A 125 -0.46 0.46 7.48
CA ALA A 125 0.73 -0.19 6.91
C ALA A 125 1.84 -0.37 7.96
N ASP A 126 2.04 0.61 8.85
CA ASP A 126 3.03 0.53 9.95
C ASP A 126 2.73 -0.65 10.89
N GLY A 127 1.46 -0.91 11.15
CA GLY A 127 1.03 -2.03 12.00
C GLY A 127 1.36 -3.42 11.46
N ILE A 128 1.60 -3.57 10.17
CA ILE A 128 1.94 -4.85 9.53
C ILE A 128 3.35 -4.91 8.97
N THR A 129 4.08 -3.80 8.95
CA THR A 129 5.45 -3.72 8.45
C THR A 129 6.42 -3.80 9.62
N PRO A 130 7.42 -4.71 9.62
CA PRO A 130 8.41 -4.77 10.69
C PRO A 130 9.18 -3.45 10.76
N LYS A 131 9.43 -2.96 11.96
CA LYS A 131 10.27 -1.79 12.14
C LYS A 131 11.72 -2.13 11.78
N LEU A 132 12.41 -1.23 11.10
CA LEU A 132 13.78 -1.42 10.62
C LEU A 132 14.78 -1.79 11.72
N GLU A 133 14.51 -1.43 12.97
CA GLU A 133 15.37 -1.74 14.13
C GLU A 133 15.45 -3.24 14.47
N GLU A 134 14.44 -4.04 14.06
CA GLU A 134 14.38 -5.46 14.39
C GLU A 134 15.09 -6.35 13.35
N THR A 135 15.37 -5.81 12.16
CA THR A 135 15.97 -6.58 11.05
C THR A 135 17.49 -6.38 10.96
N ASP A 136 18.05 -5.28 11.51
CA ASP A 136 19.47 -4.93 11.44
C ASP A 136 20.27 -5.28 12.70
N GLN A 137 19.65 -5.86 13.73
CA GLN A 137 20.44 -6.41 14.85
C GLN A 137 21.09 -7.72 14.39
N PRO A 138 22.44 -7.77 14.34
CA PRO A 138 23.12 -9.05 14.18
C PRO A 138 22.69 -9.98 15.33
N PRO A 139 22.54 -11.28 15.07
CA PRO A 139 22.12 -12.21 16.11
C PRO A 139 23.01 -11.99 17.33
N PRO A 140 22.43 -11.97 18.56
CA PRO A 140 23.19 -11.71 19.77
C PRO A 140 24.35 -12.70 19.83
N ALA A 141 25.56 -12.16 20.04
CA ALA A 141 26.76 -12.97 20.12
C ALA A 141 26.55 -14.11 21.14
N PRO A 142 26.97 -15.34 20.83
CA PRO A 142 26.84 -16.45 21.76
C PRO A 142 27.47 -16.08 23.07
N LYS A 143 26.72 -16.20 24.16
CA LYS A 143 27.20 -15.91 25.51
C LYS A 143 28.44 -16.75 25.75
N PRO A 144 29.56 -16.15 26.21
CA PRO A 144 30.76 -16.91 26.54
C PRO A 144 30.38 -17.95 27.57
N ASN A 145 30.74 -19.19 27.29
CA ASN A 145 30.48 -20.32 28.16
C ASN A 145 31.40 -20.17 29.37
N ILE A 146 30.91 -19.57 30.47
CA ILE A 146 31.66 -19.46 31.73
C ILE A 146 31.56 -20.80 32.46
N LEU A 147 32.16 -21.83 31.88
CA LEU A 147 32.55 -23.00 32.64
C LEU A 147 33.99 -22.72 33.11
N GLY A 148 34.08 -22.27 34.35
CA GLY A 148 35.38 -22.16 35.04
C GLY A 148 36.02 -23.54 35.15
N PRO A 149 37.37 -23.57 35.22
CA PRO A 149 38.08 -24.82 35.39
C PRO A 149 37.81 -25.42 36.80
N ALA A 150 37.58 -26.73 36.80
CA ALA A 150 37.50 -27.55 38.02
C ALA A 150 38.87 -27.65 38.71
#